data_af885356aaa56096cadb0c852402c55c
#
_entry.id   af885356aaa56096cadb0c852402c55c
#
_cell.length_a   1.000
_cell.length_b   1.000
_cell.length_c   1.000
_cell.angle_alpha   90.00
_cell.angle_beta   90.00
_cell.angle_gamma   90.00
#
_symmetry.space_group_name_H-M   'P 1'
#
loop_
_entity.id
_entity.type
_entity.pdbx_description
1 polymer ?
#
loop_
_entity_poly.entity_id
_entity_poly.type
_entity_poly.pdbx_seq_one_letter_code
_entity_poly.pdbx_strand_id
1 'polypeptide(L)'
;PTTSAETPKDRPAASVVSIFSDKYTGVANLDLYPNWGQSTQYTAYDLNGDKMIQYSNLNYQGIQFDEQNVSGMEILHMDMWTADLDAIDIFAISKASGEKSVNKILTKDEWNSIEIPITEFTDQGLSMNDIFQFKLVGAGNKSVFIDNIYFYKKSELKLPISFNKEEKFTGNGGASFELSTDPDDSSNNTGKLTNGGSDWE
;
A
#
# COMPACT_ATOMS: atom_id res chain seq x y z
N PRO A 1 -1.79 17.74 5.69
CA PRO A 1 -1.69 17.87 4.24
C PRO A 1 -2.74 18.82 3.69
N THR A 2 -2.47 19.38 2.50
CA THR A 2 -3.42 20.23 1.75
C THR A 2 -4.01 19.49 0.54
N THR A 3 -3.49 18.31 0.26
CA THR A 3 -3.95 17.40 -0.81
C THR A 3 -4.09 16.00 -0.26
N SER A 4 -4.97 15.22 -0.87
CA SER A 4 -5.13 13.79 -0.60
C SER A 4 -3.92 12.98 -1.03
N ALA A 5 -3.78 11.77 -0.48
CA ALA A 5 -2.90 10.74 -1.02
C ALA A 5 -3.38 10.32 -2.43
N GLU A 6 -2.51 9.62 -3.17
CA GLU A 6 -2.92 9.06 -4.45
C GLU A 6 -3.98 7.96 -4.24
N THR A 7 -5.07 8.04 -5.01
CA THR A 7 -6.09 6.99 -4.94
C THR A 7 -5.51 5.63 -5.34
N PRO A 8 -5.69 4.58 -4.53
CA PRO A 8 -5.17 3.26 -4.84
C PRO A 8 -5.70 2.71 -6.18
N LYS A 9 -4.85 1.96 -6.88
CA LYS A 9 -5.18 1.33 -8.16
C LYS A 9 -6.30 0.32 -8.00
N ASP A 10 -7.10 0.12 -9.05
CA ASP A 10 -8.07 -0.97 -9.06
C ASP A 10 -7.35 -2.33 -8.97
N ARG A 11 -7.79 -3.14 -8.01
CA ARG A 11 -7.27 -4.49 -7.78
C ARG A 11 -8.43 -5.46 -7.57
N PRO A 12 -8.33 -6.73 -8.03
CA PRO A 12 -9.31 -7.75 -7.67
C PRO A 12 -9.40 -7.91 -6.14
N ALA A 13 -10.59 -8.10 -5.61
CA ALA A 13 -10.81 -8.25 -4.16
C ALA A 13 -9.95 -9.36 -3.53
N ALA A 14 -9.71 -10.47 -4.26
CA ALA A 14 -8.83 -11.55 -3.80
C ALA A 14 -7.33 -11.18 -3.74
N SER A 15 -6.96 -10.01 -4.25
CA SER A 15 -5.57 -9.53 -4.28
C SER A 15 -5.31 -8.40 -3.29
N VAL A 16 -6.26 -8.08 -2.42
CA VAL A 16 -6.17 -6.99 -1.44
C VAL A 16 -6.78 -7.42 -0.11
N VAL A 17 -6.11 -7.07 0.98
CA VAL A 17 -6.67 -7.06 2.34
C VAL A 17 -6.51 -5.65 2.88
N SER A 18 -7.62 -4.90 2.93
CA SER A 18 -7.60 -3.49 3.32
C SER A 18 -7.85 -3.34 4.81
N ILE A 19 -6.97 -2.60 5.47
CA ILE A 19 -7.13 -2.22 6.87
C ILE A 19 -7.87 -0.88 6.95
N PHE A 20 -7.39 0.11 6.20
CA PHE A 20 -8.00 1.45 6.14
C PHE A 20 -7.82 2.05 4.74
N SER A 21 -8.91 2.37 4.06
CA SER A 21 -8.89 3.04 2.76
C SER A 21 -10.32 3.39 2.34
N ASP A 22 -10.53 4.52 1.68
CA ASP A 22 -11.80 4.86 1.06
C ASP A 22 -12.05 4.08 -0.25
N LYS A 23 -11.01 3.47 -0.83
CA LYS A 23 -11.08 2.71 -2.09
C LYS A 23 -11.54 1.27 -1.92
N TYR A 24 -11.14 0.60 -0.84
CA TYR A 24 -11.39 -0.82 -0.65
C TYR A 24 -12.28 -1.09 0.56
N THR A 25 -13.00 -2.21 0.55
CA THR A 25 -13.72 -2.67 1.73
C THR A 25 -12.73 -3.06 2.83
N GLY A 26 -12.81 -2.40 3.96
CA GLY A 26 -11.94 -2.63 5.11
C GLY A 26 -12.29 -3.89 5.89
N VAL A 27 -11.36 -4.30 6.74
CA VAL A 27 -11.53 -5.41 7.71
C VAL A 27 -12.56 -5.04 8.80
N ALA A 28 -13.09 -6.06 9.47
CA ALA A 28 -14.02 -5.86 10.58
C ALA A 28 -13.28 -5.46 11.87
N ASN A 29 -14.03 -4.83 12.80
CA ASN A 29 -13.60 -4.46 14.15
C ASN A 29 -12.31 -3.63 14.17
N LEU A 30 -12.18 -2.71 13.21
CA LEU A 30 -11.05 -1.77 13.15
C LEU A 30 -11.13 -0.77 14.30
N ASP A 31 -10.11 -0.77 15.16
CA ASP A 31 -9.85 0.21 16.20
C ASP A 31 -8.56 0.97 15.88
N LEU A 32 -8.70 2.22 15.50
CA LEU A 32 -7.59 3.11 15.15
C LEU A 32 -6.90 3.74 16.36
N TYR A 33 -7.48 3.57 17.56
CA TYR A 33 -6.96 4.21 18.76
C TYR A 33 -7.11 3.34 20.02
N PRO A 34 -6.66 2.06 19.99
CA PRO A 34 -6.66 1.24 21.20
C PRO A 34 -5.79 1.90 22.29
N ASN A 35 -6.27 1.85 23.53
CA ASN A 35 -5.56 2.44 24.65
C ASN A 35 -4.45 1.50 25.15
N TRP A 36 -3.21 1.79 24.74
CA TRP A 36 -2.01 1.07 25.18
C TRP A 36 -1.15 1.89 26.14
N GLY A 37 -1.68 3.00 26.68
CA GLY A 37 -0.96 3.92 27.56
C GLY A 37 -0.06 4.90 26.83
N GLN A 38 -0.28 5.08 25.52
CA GLN A 38 0.45 6.01 24.66
C GLN A 38 0.16 7.47 25.04
N SER A 39 1.07 8.38 24.68
CA SER A 39 0.84 9.83 24.71
C SER A 39 0.29 10.39 23.41
N THR A 40 0.31 9.57 22.36
CA THR A 40 -0.25 9.89 21.04
C THR A 40 -1.72 10.28 21.15
N GLN A 41 -2.13 11.26 20.36
CA GLN A 41 -3.52 11.68 20.21
C GLN A 41 -4.01 11.37 18.81
N TYR A 42 -5.24 10.88 18.71
CA TYR A 42 -5.91 10.54 17.47
C TYR A 42 -6.94 11.61 17.08
N THR A 43 -6.98 11.93 15.81
CA THR A 43 -8.05 12.72 15.19
C THR A 43 -8.44 12.06 13.87
N ALA A 44 -9.74 11.82 13.69
CA ALA A 44 -10.27 11.52 12.37
C ALA A 44 -10.24 12.80 11.53
N TYR A 45 -9.50 12.78 10.45
CA TYR A 45 -9.34 13.93 9.56
C TYR A 45 -10.06 13.66 8.24
N ASP A 46 -10.76 14.67 7.74
CA ASP A 46 -11.49 14.60 6.46
C ASP A 46 -11.04 15.78 5.59
N LEU A 47 -10.49 15.47 4.43
CA LEU A 47 -10.10 16.46 3.42
C LEU A 47 -11.01 16.35 2.20
N ASN A 48 -12.10 17.13 2.20
CA ASN A 48 -13.07 17.16 1.10
C ASN A 48 -13.71 15.80 0.76
N GLY A 49 -13.96 14.98 1.78
CA GLY A 49 -14.54 13.64 1.67
C GLY A 49 -13.55 12.51 1.67
N ASP A 50 -12.25 12.80 1.63
CA ASP A 50 -11.17 11.82 1.77
C ASP A 50 -10.78 11.69 3.25
N LYS A 51 -10.95 10.50 3.81
CA LYS A 51 -10.77 10.23 5.23
C LYS A 51 -9.36 9.79 5.52
N MET A 52 -8.77 10.40 6.53
CA MET A 52 -7.40 10.13 6.97
C MET A 52 -7.33 9.94 8.48
N ILE A 53 -6.30 9.28 8.92
CA ILE A 53 -5.91 9.16 10.32
C ILE A 53 -4.89 10.26 10.62
N GLN A 54 -5.12 11.08 11.64
CA GLN A 54 -4.09 11.96 12.19
C GLN A 54 -3.65 11.46 13.56
N TYR A 55 -2.37 11.15 13.70
CA TYR A 55 -1.73 10.94 14.99
C TYR A 55 -0.82 12.12 15.30
N SER A 56 -1.10 12.84 16.38
CA SER A 56 -0.26 13.91 16.90
C SER A 56 0.42 13.48 18.20
N ASN A 57 1.53 14.13 18.53
CA ASN A 57 2.37 13.76 19.69
C ASN A 57 2.75 12.25 19.65
N LEU A 58 3.09 11.75 18.46
CA LEU A 58 3.31 10.32 18.20
C LEU A 58 4.55 9.81 18.94
N ASN A 59 4.35 9.18 20.10
CA ASN A 59 5.37 8.33 20.72
C ASN A 59 5.25 6.88 20.21
N TYR A 60 4.09 6.27 20.38
CA TYR A 60 3.66 5.04 19.72
C TYR A 60 2.14 5.01 19.62
N GLN A 61 1.61 4.29 18.63
CA GLN A 61 0.18 4.08 18.45
C GLN A 61 -0.09 2.70 17.85
N GLY A 62 -1.02 1.98 18.45
CA GLY A 62 -1.57 0.74 17.92
C GLY A 62 -2.71 1.00 16.94
N ILE A 63 -2.87 0.10 16.00
CA ILE A 63 -4.07 -0.08 15.16
C ILE A 63 -4.47 -1.54 15.31
N GLN A 64 -5.71 -1.81 15.72
CA GLN A 64 -6.19 -3.16 15.98
C GLN A 64 -7.35 -3.52 15.07
N PHE A 65 -7.41 -4.76 14.62
CA PHE A 65 -8.44 -5.28 13.74
C PHE A 65 -8.60 -6.80 13.92
N ASP A 66 -9.66 -7.37 13.35
CA ASP A 66 -9.82 -8.82 13.35
C ASP A 66 -8.65 -9.48 12.62
N GLU A 67 -8.21 -10.63 13.13
CA GLU A 67 -7.10 -11.40 12.60
C GLU A 67 -7.23 -11.66 11.10
N GLN A 68 -6.16 -11.38 10.36
CA GLN A 68 -6.07 -11.52 8.92
C GLN A 68 -4.95 -12.48 8.52
N ASN A 69 -5.28 -13.45 7.67
CA ASN A 69 -4.27 -14.21 6.96
C ASN A 69 -3.84 -13.47 5.70
N VAL A 70 -2.66 -12.87 5.75
CA VAL A 70 -2.05 -12.12 4.65
C VAL A 70 -0.82 -12.81 4.06
N SER A 71 -0.61 -14.11 4.37
CA SER A 71 0.52 -14.90 3.86
C SER A 71 0.54 -15.04 2.34
N GLY A 72 -0.62 -14.86 1.71
CA GLY A 72 -0.74 -14.85 0.25
C GLY A 72 -0.55 -13.46 -0.39
N MET A 73 -0.29 -12.41 0.40
CA MET A 73 0.02 -11.07 -0.11
C MET A 73 1.54 -10.90 -0.28
N GLU A 74 1.96 -9.83 -0.91
CA GLU A 74 3.38 -9.58 -1.21
C GLU A 74 3.88 -8.27 -0.63
N ILE A 75 2.99 -7.28 -0.54
CA ILE A 75 3.32 -5.92 -0.11
C ILE A 75 2.32 -5.47 0.94
N LEU A 76 2.82 -4.78 1.98
CA LEU A 76 2.06 -3.88 2.82
C LEU A 76 2.27 -2.45 2.31
N HIS A 77 1.18 -1.77 1.98
CA HIS A 77 1.17 -0.38 1.56
C HIS A 77 0.62 0.52 2.65
N MET A 78 1.22 1.71 2.81
CA MET A 78 0.72 2.80 3.64
C MET A 78 1.09 4.14 3.01
N ASP A 79 0.15 5.05 2.90
CA ASP A 79 0.45 6.44 2.56
C ASP A 79 0.62 7.26 3.84
N MET A 80 1.72 7.99 3.95
CA MET A 80 2.02 8.82 5.12
C MET A 80 2.45 10.23 4.73
N TRP A 81 1.89 11.22 5.40
CA TRP A 81 2.29 12.61 5.27
C TRP A 81 2.72 13.19 6.64
N THR A 82 3.78 13.94 6.65
CA THR A 82 4.26 14.62 7.87
C THR A 82 4.95 15.94 7.55
N ALA A 83 4.85 16.91 8.46
CA ALA A 83 5.63 18.15 8.36
C ALA A 83 6.93 18.09 9.19
N ASP A 84 7.06 17.13 10.12
CA ASP A 84 8.05 17.24 11.19
C ASP A 84 8.71 15.92 11.62
N LEU A 85 8.24 14.76 11.13
CA LEU A 85 8.80 13.44 11.46
C LEU A 85 9.80 13.00 10.38
N ASP A 86 11.02 12.61 10.78
CA ASP A 86 12.08 12.20 9.85
C ASP A 86 12.02 10.71 9.48
N ALA A 87 11.52 9.88 10.40
CA ALA A 87 11.42 8.44 10.24
C ALA A 87 10.37 7.87 11.17
N ILE A 88 9.84 6.70 10.80
CA ILE A 88 8.85 5.96 11.58
C ILE A 88 9.19 4.47 11.61
N ASP A 89 9.01 3.83 12.77
CA ASP A 89 9.04 2.37 12.86
C ASP A 89 7.63 1.82 12.72
N ILE A 90 7.46 0.91 11.77
CA ILE A 90 6.20 0.25 11.46
C ILE A 90 6.31 -1.20 11.89
N PHE A 91 5.52 -1.59 12.90
CA PHE A 91 5.44 -2.95 13.40
C PHE A 91 4.21 -3.64 12.85
N ALA A 92 4.38 -4.85 12.35
CA ALA A 92 3.29 -5.81 12.17
C ALA A 92 3.30 -6.81 13.34
N ILE A 93 2.13 -7.17 13.83
CA ILE A 93 1.97 -8.00 15.03
C ILE A 93 1.11 -9.22 14.70
N SER A 94 1.70 -10.40 14.89
CA SER A 94 1.09 -11.70 14.74
C SER A 94 0.79 -12.28 16.11
N LYS A 95 -0.33 -12.99 16.25
CA LYS A 95 -0.66 -13.69 17.49
C LYS A 95 0.31 -14.83 17.80
N ALA A 96 0.77 -15.53 16.76
CA ALA A 96 1.64 -16.68 16.92
C ALA A 96 3.11 -16.33 17.13
N SER A 97 3.61 -15.23 16.53
CA SER A 97 5.05 -14.94 16.46
C SER A 97 5.47 -13.58 17.05
N GLY A 98 4.51 -12.84 17.62
CA GLY A 98 4.78 -11.54 18.23
C GLY A 98 4.93 -10.43 17.20
N GLU A 99 5.82 -9.48 17.46
CA GLU A 99 5.97 -8.27 16.62
C GLU A 99 7.34 -8.20 15.93
N LYS A 100 7.36 -7.67 14.74
CA LYS A 100 8.57 -7.30 13.98
C LYS A 100 8.37 -5.95 13.34
N SER A 101 9.46 -5.19 13.17
CA SER A 101 9.40 -3.82 12.66
C SER A 101 10.29 -3.61 11.46
N VAL A 102 9.92 -2.60 10.69
CA VAL A 102 10.74 -1.97 9.66
C VAL A 102 10.79 -0.48 9.91
N ASN A 103 11.94 0.13 9.66
CA ASN A 103 12.09 1.59 9.73
C ASN A 103 11.94 2.18 8.34
N LYS A 104 11.18 3.27 8.23
CA LYS A 104 11.01 4.02 6.97
C LYS A 104 11.34 5.49 7.20
N ILE A 105 12.20 6.02 6.33
CA ILE A 105 12.51 7.45 6.26
C ILE A 105 11.35 8.15 5.59
N LEU A 106 10.97 9.33 6.09
CA LEU A 106 9.89 10.14 5.56
C LEU A 106 10.43 11.45 5.01
N THR A 107 9.95 11.82 3.83
CA THR A 107 10.14 13.17 3.29
C THR A 107 9.03 14.06 3.84
N LYS A 108 9.41 15.24 4.37
CA LYS A 108 8.48 16.20 4.95
C LYS A 108 7.70 16.95 3.88
N ASP A 109 6.49 17.36 4.26
CA ASP A 109 5.60 18.21 3.46
C ASP A 109 5.11 17.59 2.14
N GLU A 110 5.25 16.27 2.00
CA GLU A 110 4.70 15.49 0.89
C GLU A 110 4.14 14.14 1.34
N TRP A 111 3.31 13.53 0.50
CA TRP A 111 2.85 12.16 0.71
C TRP A 111 3.97 11.16 0.37
N ASN A 112 4.28 10.30 1.33
CA ASN A 112 5.19 9.19 1.19
C ASN A 112 4.38 7.91 0.93
N SER A 113 4.43 7.39 -0.27
CA SER A 113 3.84 6.10 -0.63
C SER A 113 4.78 4.98 -0.21
N ILE A 114 4.50 4.36 0.93
CA ILE A 114 5.37 3.38 1.55
C ILE A 114 4.97 1.97 1.11
N GLU A 115 5.88 1.29 0.42
CA GLU A 115 5.74 -0.09 0.00
C GLU A 115 6.70 -0.97 0.82
N ILE A 116 6.16 -1.91 1.59
CA ILE A 116 6.92 -2.83 2.41
C ILE A 116 6.72 -4.25 1.89
N PRO A 117 7.71 -4.85 1.22
CA PRO A 117 7.68 -6.27 0.95
C PRO A 117 7.43 -7.06 2.25
N ILE A 118 6.47 -7.98 2.26
CA ILE A 118 6.19 -8.75 3.47
C ILE A 118 7.39 -9.59 3.93
N THR A 119 8.34 -9.85 3.01
CA THR A 119 9.62 -10.50 3.31
C THR A 119 10.44 -9.72 4.33
N GLU A 120 10.32 -8.38 4.39
CA GLU A 120 10.99 -7.58 5.43
C GLU A 120 10.56 -7.99 6.86
N PHE A 121 9.36 -8.56 7.01
CA PHE A 121 8.86 -9.11 8.28
C PHE A 121 9.13 -10.62 8.42
N THR A 122 8.87 -11.40 7.35
CA THR A 122 9.01 -12.87 7.43
C THR A 122 10.46 -13.31 7.59
N ASP A 123 11.43 -12.58 7.03
CA ASP A 123 12.86 -12.84 7.23
C ASP A 123 13.31 -12.60 8.68
N GLN A 124 12.53 -11.84 9.45
CA GLN A 124 12.68 -11.68 10.89
C GLN A 124 11.91 -12.75 11.70
N GLY A 125 11.20 -13.68 11.03
CA GLY A 125 10.44 -14.75 11.66
C GLY A 125 8.99 -14.40 12.01
N LEU A 126 8.41 -13.32 11.45
CA LEU A 126 7.00 -12.99 11.65
C LEU A 126 6.10 -13.91 10.83
N SER A 127 5.07 -14.48 11.48
CA SER A 127 3.98 -15.17 10.78
C SER A 127 3.05 -14.14 10.11
N MET A 128 2.70 -14.38 8.86
CA MET A 128 1.73 -13.56 8.12
C MET A 128 0.34 -14.23 8.06
N ASN A 129 0.14 -15.32 8.83
CA ASN A 129 -1.14 -16.05 8.83
C ASN A 129 -2.18 -15.45 9.77
N ASP A 130 -1.77 -14.60 10.71
CA ASP A 130 -2.55 -14.18 11.86
C ASP A 130 -2.23 -12.76 12.33
N ILE A 131 -2.04 -11.85 11.38
CA ILE A 131 -1.80 -10.43 11.66
C ILE A 131 -3.10 -9.80 12.19
N PHE A 132 -3.01 -9.12 13.33
CA PHE A 132 -4.18 -8.53 13.99
C PHE A 132 -3.96 -7.12 14.51
N GLN A 133 -2.71 -6.63 14.49
CA GLN A 133 -2.37 -5.28 14.91
C GLN A 133 -1.20 -4.73 14.11
N PHE A 134 -1.18 -3.41 13.98
CA PHE A 134 0.03 -2.64 13.72
C PHE A 134 0.40 -1.81 14.94
N LYS A 135 1.68 -1.46 15.05
CA LYS A 135 2.17 -0.44 15.96
C LYS A 135 3.08 0.52 15.18
N LEU A 136 2.81 1.79 15.31
CA LEU A 136 3.60 2.86 14.74
C LEU A 136 4.37 3.54 15.86
N VAL A 137 5.67 3.75 15.70
CA VAL A 137 6.52 4.40 16.70
C VAL A 137 7.22 5.60 16.07
N GLY A 138 6.99 6.76 16.64
CA GLY A 138 7.62 8.01 16.24
C GLY A 138 8.51 8.59 17.35
N ALA A 139 9.02 9.79 17.12
CA ALA A 139 9.96 10.45 18.03
C ALA A 139 9.28 11.17 19.22
N GLY A 140 7.96 11.05 19.40
CA GLY A 140 7.18 11.91 20.30
C GLY A 140 7.08 13.35 19.78
N ASN A 141 6.13 14.13 20.29
CA ASN A 141 5.87 15.53 19.90
C ASN A 141 5.85 15.83 18.38
N LYS A 142 5.67 14.83 17.54
CA LYS A 142 5.58 14.88 16.09
C LYS A 142 4.23 14.38 15.62
N SER A 143 3.88 14.70 14.38
CA SER A 143 2.58 14.32 13.83
C SER A 143 2.73 13.61 12.49
N VAL A 144 1.85 12.66 12.23
CA VAL A 144 1.72 11.97 10.95
C VAL A 144 0.26 11.88 10.56
N PHE A 145 -0.03 12.07 9.28
CA PHE A 145 -1.31 11.70 8.66
C PHE A 145 -1.09 10.41 7.90
N ILE A 146 -2.07 9.53 7.97
CA ILE A 146 -1.98 8.20 7.38
C ILE A 146 -3.26 7.94 6.59
N ASP A 147 -3.08 7.36 5.42
CA ASP A 147 -4.14 6.90 4.55
C ASP A 147 -3.74 5.57 3.90
N ASN A 148 -4.70 4.89 3.26
CA ASN A 148 -4.48 3.75 2.38
C ASN A 148 -3.63 2.62 2.97
N ILE A 149 -4.02 2.10 4.14
CA ILE A 149 -3.34 0.95 4.75
C ILE A 149 -3.93 -0.35 4.20
N TYR A 150 -3.17 -1.09 3.38
CA TYR A 150 -3.62 -2.38 2.85
C TYR A 150 -2.48 -3.29 2.46
N PHE A 151 -2.73 -4.59 2.54
CA PHE A 151 -1.86 -5.61 1.92
C PHE A 151 -2.34 -5.90 0.51
N TYR A 152 -1.41 -6.19 -0.40
CA TYR A 152 -1.79 -6.58 -1.74
C TYR A 152 -0.81 -7.54 -2.41
N LYS A 153 -1.32 -8.25 -3.45
CA LYS A 153 -0.49 -8.98 -4.43
C LYS A 153 -0.15 -8.07 -5.59
N LYS A 154 1.08 -8.14 -6.06
CA LYS A 154 1.43 -7.55 -7.35
C LYS A 154 0.61 -8.23 -8.44
N SER A 155 0.20 -7.45 -9.42
CA SER A 155 -0.49 -8.01 -10.58
C SER A 155 0.52 -8.86 -11.36
N GLU A 156 0.29 -10.17 -11.44
CA GLU A 156 1.00 -11.01 -12.39
C GLU A 156 0.37 -10.81 -13.77
N LEU A 157 1.17 -10.50 -14.75
CA LEU A 157 0.76 -10.61 -16.16
C LEU A 157 0.55 -12.09 -16.47
N LYS A 158 -0.71 -12.53 -16.47
CA LYS A 158 -1.04 -13.90 -16.87
C LYS A 158 -1.05 -13.99 -18.39
N LEU A 159 -0.26 -14.88 -18.94
CA LEU A 159 -0.37 -15.27 -20.36
C LEU A 159 -1.49 -16.32 -20.54
N PRO A 160 -2.22 -16.28 -21.64
CA PRO A 160 -2.12 -15.29 -22.72
C PRO A 160 -2.66 -13.92 -22.31
N ILE A 161 -1.96 -12.86 -22.74
CA ILE A 161 -2.39 -11.48 -22.53
C ILE A 161 -3.62 -11.26 -23.41
N SER A 162 -4.78 -11.01 -22.78
CA SER A 162 -5.98 -10.62 -23.50
C SER A 162 -5.96 -9.12 -23.71
N PHE A 163 -5.65 -8.65 -24.89
CA PHE A 163 -5.70 -7.23 -25.24
C PHE A 163 -7.13 -6.64 -25.27
N ASN A 164 -8.11 -7.35 -24.72
CA ASN A 164 -9.49 -6.89 -24.58
C ASN A 164 -9.71 -5.94 -23.39
N LYS A 165 -8.70 -5.71 -22.55
CA LYS A 165 -8.69 -4.71 -21.47
C LYS A 165 -7.47 -3.83 -21.64
N GLU A 166 -7.58 -2.57 -21.20
CA GLU A 166 -6.46 -1.61 -21.22
C GLU A 166 -5.31 -2.08 -20.30
N GLU A 167 -4.52 -3.00 -20.79
CA GLU A 167 -3.25 -3.36 -20.16
C GLU A 167 -2.21 -2.34 -20.64
N LYS A 168 -1.75 -1.49 -19.73
CA LYS A 168 -0.74 -0.47 -20.07
C LYS A 168 0.64 -1.11 -20.09
N PHE A 169 1.19 -1.25 -21.26
CA PHE A 169 2.61 -1.54 -21.43
C PHE A 169 3.38 -0.23 -21.54
N THR A 170 4.34 -0.01 -20.65
CA THR A 170 5.29 1.09 -20.78
C THR A 170 6.50 0.60 -21.59
N GLY A 171 6.71 1.19 -22.76
CA GLY A 171 7.89 0.92 -23.57
C GLY A 171 9.17 1.43 -22.88
N ASN A 172 10.23 0.62 -22.90
CA ASN A 172 11.57 1.03 -22.50
C ASN A 172 12.39 1.29 -23.75
N GLY A 173 13.32 2.26 -23.73
CA GLY A 173 14.22 2.53 -24.85
C GLY A 173 13.55 3.14 -26.11
N GLY A 174 12.45 3.89 -25.94
CA GLY A 174 11.76 4.55 -27.05
C GLY A 174 10.78 3.65 -27.80
N ALA A 175 10.57 2.40 -27.37
CA ALA A 175 9.53 1.55 -27.93
C ALA A 175 8.14 2.05 -27.54
N SER A 176 7.18 1.99 -28.46
CA SER A 176 5.78 2.29 -28.21
C SER A 176 4.91 1.05 -28.34
N PHE A 177 3.85 1.01 -27.56
CA PHE A 177 2.82 -0.03 -27.62
C PHE A 177 1.47 0.61 -27.97
N GLU A 178 0.75 -0.01 -28.88
CA GLU A 178 -0.62 0.36 -29.21
C GLU A 178 -1.51 -0.87 -29.35
N LEU A 179 -2.79 -0.73 -28.98
CA LEU A 179 -3.79 -1.74 -29.31
C LEU A 179 -4.10 -1.68 -30.80
N SER A 180 -4.17 -2.83 -31.44
CA SER A 180 -4.50 -2.98 -32.86
C SER A 180 -5.51 -4.13 -32.97
N THR A 181 -6.16 -4.21 -34.12
CA THR A 181 -7.01 -5.35 -34.48
C THR A 181 -6.16 -6.43 -35.15
N ASP A 182 -6.42 -7.69 -34.85
CA ASP A 182 -5.81 -8.81 -35.55
C ASP A 182 -6.17 -8.73 -37.04
N PRO A 183 -5.19 -8.71 -37.94
CA PRO A 183 -5.46 -8.60 -39.36
C PRO A 183 -6.22 -9.79 -39.94
N ASP A 184 -6.16 -10.95 -39.28
CA ASP A 184 -6.82 -12.19 -39.72
C ASP A 184 -8.15 -12.44 -38.99
N ASP A 185 -8.39 -11.79 -37.84
CA ASP A 185 -9.63 -11.88 -37.08
C ASP A 185 -10.00 -10.51 -36.43
N SER A 186 -10.89 -9.78 -37.07
CA SER A 186 -11.33 -8.45 -36.65
C SER A 186 -12.07 -8.45 -35.31
N SER A 187 -12.44 -9.61 -34.74
CA SER A 187 -13.04 -9.72 -33.42
C SER A 187 -12.01 -9.85 -32.30
N ASN A 188 -10.74 -10.03 -32.64
CA ASN A 188 -9.63 -10.19 -31.74
C ASN A 188 -8.74 -8.93 -31.72
N ASN A 189 -8.38 -8.48 -30.51
CA ASN A 189 -7.43 -7.38 -30.34
C ASN A 189 -6.01 -7.92 -30.17
N THR A 190 -5.07 -7.25 -30.80
CA THR A 190 -3.63 -7.55 -30.69
C THR A 190 -2.88 -6.36 -30.14
N GLY A 191 -1.69 -6.62 -29.57
CA GLY A 191 -0.76 -5.57 -29.19
C GLY A 191 0.28 -5.37 -30.31
N LYS A 192 0.39 -4.14 -30.80
CA LYS A 192 1.46 -3.76 -31.71
C LYS A 192 2.57 -3.08 -30.97
N LEU A 193 3.76 -3.69 -30.99
CA LEU A 193 4.98 -3.13 -30.43
C LEU A 193 5.79 -2.50 -31.58
N THR A 194 6.06 -1.21 -31.48
CA THR A 194 6.91 -0.49 -32.41
C THR A 194 8.25 -0.15 -31.74
N ASN A 195 9.34 -0.60 -32.37
CA ASN A 195 10.68 -0.28 -31.88
C ASN A 195 11.00 1.20 -32.12
N GLY A 196 11.52 1.89 -31.10
CA GLY A 196 11.90 3.31 -31.15
C GLY A 196 13.22 3.61 -31.89
N GLY A 197 13.85 2.63 -32.53
CA GLY A 197 15.00 2.82 -33.40
C GLY A 197 16.38 2.84 -32.72
N SER A 198 16.49 2.34 -31.50
CA SER A 198 17.79 2.01 -30.86
C SER A 198 18.06 0.52 -31.04
N ASP A 199 18.99 0.18 -31.88
CA ASP A 199 19.52 -1.17 -31.98
C ASP A 199 20.28 -1.49 -30.68
N TRP A 200 19.96 -2.63 -30.08
CA TRP A 200 20.77 -3.20 -29.02
C TRP A 200 21.89 -3.98 -29.71
N GLU A 201 23.10 -3.42 -29.72
CA GLU A 201 24.32 -4.16 -29.97
C GLU A 201 24.84 -4.83 -28.69
#